data_022f09d16097decffaf08e265747d866
#
_entry.id   022f09d16097decffaf08e265747d866
#
_cell.length_a   1.000
_cell.length_b   1.000
_cell.length_c   1.000
_cell.angle_alpha   90.00
_cell.angle_beta   90.00
_cell.angle_gamma   90.00
#
_symmetry.space_group_name_H-M   'P 1'
#
loop_
_entity.id
_entity.type
_entity.pdbx_description
1 polymer ?
#
loop_
_entity_poly.entity_id
_entity_poly.type
_entity_poly.pdbx_seq_one_letter_code
_entity_poly.pdbx_strand_id
1 'polypeptide(L)'
;MITFIIRRLLIAIPTLVIISLVVFLLLNLAPNDPMAQVPLTVPPEVKQKMREALGLGQPIHIQFFKWLVQFFWIEPQVLIDYLFNTTFSEGKQRIISWQTRSPVMDIVVQRLPQTLWVVGMSYVVGILIALPIGLYSAYKQYSIFDNVGTFVSMVGYSVPPFFSGVFVIVIFSVQLGWLPSIYDTTHTVVDWETFKFQIKQMVMP
;
A
#
# COMPACT_ATOMS: atom_id res chain seq x y z
N MET A 1 -5.82 -22.04 -20.92
CA MET A 1 -5.63 -20.77 -20.21
C MET A 1 -6.41 -20.71 -18.89
N ILE A 2 -7.69 -21.06 -18.87
CA ILE A 2 -8.51 -21.06 -17.65
C ILE A 2 -7.91 -21.94 -16.53
N THR A 3 -7.50 -23.16 -16.86
CA THR A 3 -6.86 -24.08 -15.88
C THR A 3 -5.60 -23.48 -15.24
N PHE A 4 -4.81 -22.74 -16.02
CA PHE A 4 -3.61 -22.04 -15.52
C PHE A 4 -3.98 -20.94 -14.54
N ILE A 5 -5.00 -20.15 -14.84
CA ILE A 5 -5.50 -19.06 -13.98
C ILE A 5 -6.04 -19.65 -12.67
N ILE A 6 -6.89 -20.68 -12.76
CA ILE A 6 -7.47 -21.34 -11.57
C ILE A 6 -6.36 -21.92 -10.69
N ARG A 7 -5.38 -22.64 -11.27
CA ARG A 7 -4.25 -23.17 -10.51
C ARG A 7 -3.45 -22.08 -9.81
N ARG A 8 -3.21 -20.95 -10.46
CA ARG A 8 -2.52 -19.81 -9.85
C ARG A 8 -3.32 -19.18 -8.70
N LEU A 9 -4.61 -19.01 -8.88
CA LEU A 9 -5.49 -18.49 -7.82
C LEU A 9 -5.53 -19.43 -6.61
N LEU A 10 -5.63 -20.73 -6.84
CA LEU A 10 -5.62 -21.72 -5.76
C LEU A 10 -4.29 -21.73 -4.98
N ILE A 11 -3.16 -21.52 -5.64
CA ILE A 11 -1.85 -21.43 -4.99
C ILE A 11 -1.68 -20.07 -4.29
N ALA A 12 -2.27 -19.00 -4.82
CA ALA A 12 -2.19 -17.66 -4.22
C ALA A 12 -2.83 -17.62 -2.82
N ILE A 13 -3.95 -18.34 -2.61
CA ILE A 13 -4.65 -18.34 -1.31
C ILE A 13 -3.74 -18.83 -0.17
N PRO A 14 -3.17 -20.05 -0.20
CA PRO A 14 -2.28 -20.50 0.87
C PRO A 14 -1.03 -19.61 0.99
N THR A 15 -0.50 -19.11 -0.12
CA THR A 15 0.64 -18.19 -0.10
C THR A 15 0.31 -16.91 0.67
N LEU A 16 -0.84 -16.30 0.40
CA LEU A 16 -1.31 -15.09 1.12
C LEU A 16 -1.53 -15.37 2.61
N VAL A 17 -2.09 -16.53 2.96
CA VAL A 17 -2.29 -16.93 4.37
C VAL A 17 -0.94 -17.10 5.08
N ILE A 18 0.04 -17.74 4.44
CA ILE A 18 1.38 -17.91 5.02
C ILE A 18 2.08 -16.57 5.20
N ILE A 19 2.06 -15.69 4.19
CA ILE A 19 2.63 -14.34 4.29
C ILE A 19 1.94 -13.57 5.41
N SER A 20 0.62 -13.60 5.48
CA SER A 20 -0.15 -12.94 6.53
C SER A 20 0.21 -13.47 7.92
N LEU A 21 0.40 -14.78 8.06
CA LEU A 21 0.82 -15.39 9.33
C LEU A 21 2.21 -14.91 9.73
N VAL A 22 3.17 -14.91 8.81
CA VAL A 22 4.54 -14.45 9.09
C VAL A 22 4.53 -12.98 9.53
N VAL A 23 3.84 -12.11 8.79
CA VAL A 23 3.74 -10.68 9.14
C VAL A 23 3.03 -10.50 10.48
N PHE A 24 1.93 -11.23 10.73
CA PHE A 24 1.20 -11.19 11.99
C PHE A 24 2.09 -11.60 13.18
N LEU A 25 2.87 -12.68 13.03
CA LEU A 25 3.81 -13.13 14.06
C LEU A 25 4.91 -12.10 14.32
N LEU A 26 5.50 -11.52 13.26
CA LEU A 26 6.52 -10.48 13.39
C LEU A 26 5.98 -9.24 14.13
N LEU A 27 4.75 -8.84 13.83
CA LEU A 27 4.11 -7.71 14.51
C LEU A 27 3.79 -8.02 15.98
N ASN A 28 3.40 -9.25 16.31
CA ASN A 28 3.15 -9.67 17.68
C ASN A 28 4.43 -9.86 18.51
N LEU A 29 5.54 -10.22 17.86
CA LEU A 29 6.86 -10.33 18.50
C LEU A 29 7.54 -8.97 18.70
N ALA A 30 7.09 -7.94 17.98
CA ALA A 30 7.61 -6.60 18.16
C ALA A 30 7.26 -6.09 19.57
N PRO A 31 8.21 -5.44 20.29
CA PRO A 31 8.01 -5.00 21.66
C PRO A 31 7.10 -3.77 21.77
N ASN A 32 6.03 -3.72 21.00
CA ASN A 32 5.04 -2.65 20.97
C ASN A 32 3.74 -3.14 21.62
N ASP A 33 3.52 -2.77 22.88
CA ASP A 33 2.21 -2.96 23.50
C ASP A 33 1.22 -1.94 22.91
N PRO A 34 0.17 -2.40 22.18
CA PRO A 34 -0.85 -1.51 21.65
C PRO A 34 -1.51 -0.63 22.72
N MET A 35 -1.49 -1.08 23.98
CA MET A 35 -2.02 -0.33 25.13
C MET A 35 -1.08 0.77 25.62
N ALA A 36 0.20 0.75 25.25
CA ALA A 36 1.15 1.81 25.63
C ALA A 36 0.75 3.20 25.10
N GLN A 37 0.01 3.24 23.98
CA GLN A 37 -0.48 4.49 23.39
C GLN A 37 -1.81 4.99 23.99
N VAL A 38 -2.43 4.21 24.89
CA VAL A 38 -3.64 4.63 25.59
C VAL A 38 -3.26 5.59 26.72
N PRO A 39 -3.84 6.81 26.77
CA PRO A 39 -3.50 7.80 27.78
C PRO A 39 -3.56 7.22 29.20
N LEU A 40 -2.65 7.68 30.06
CA LEU A 40 -2.59 7.25 31.47
C LEU A 40 -3.84 7.64 32.27
N THR A 41 -4.60 8.62 31.78
CA THR A 41 -5.86 9.08 32.34
C THR A 41 -7.01 8.08 32.21
N VAL A 42 -6.87 7.05 31.35
CA VAL A 42 -7.90 6.00 31.18
C VAL A 42 -7.80 5.02 32.34
N PRO A 43 -8.91 4.76 33.08
CA PRO A 43 -8.94 3.82 34.21
C PRO A 43 -8.43 2.42 33.80
N PRO A 44 -7.74 1.71 34.72
CA PRO A 44 -7.21 0.36 34.45
C PRO A 44 -8.27 -0.64 33.99
N GLU A 45 -9.48 -0.54 34.55
CA GLU A 45 -10.63 -1.41 34.20
C GLU A 45 -11.04 -1.22 32.72
N VAL A 46 -11.02 0.03 32.23
CA VAL A 46 -11.35 0.34 30.84
C VAL A 46 -10.25 -0.19 29.93
N LYS A 47 -8.97 -0.05 30.32
CA LYS A 47 -7.84 -0.61 29.58
C LYS A 47 -7.93 -2.13 29.48
N GLN A 48 -8.35 -2.80 30.57
CA GLN A 48 -8.52 -4.25 30.57
C GLN A 48 -9.66 -4.68 29.64
N LYS A 49 -10.81 -4.01 29.68
CA LYS A 49 -11.92 -4.25 28.76
C LYS A 49 -11.50 -4.03 27.30
N MET A 50 -10.69 -3.01 27.04
CA MET A 50 -10.11 -2.78 25.68
C MET A 50 -9.18 -3.93 25.28
N ARG A 51 -8.32 -4.43 26.17
CA ARG A 51 -7.47 -5.61 25.90
C ARG A 51 -8.29 -6.86 25.58
N GLU A 52 -9.33 -7.12 26.35
CA GLU A 52 -10.22 -8.26 26.16
C GLU A 52 -11.00 -8.15 24.83
N ALA A 53 -11.53 -6.96 24.51
CA ALA A 53 -12.24 -6.69 23.26
C ALA A 53 -11.34 -6.90 22.03
N LEU A 54 -10.05 -6.61 22.17
CA LEU A 54 -9.05 -6.78 21.10
C LEU A 54 -8.44 -8.18 21.08
N GLY A 55 -8.79 -9.03 22.06
CA GLY A 55 -8.28 -10.39 22.16
C GLY A 55 -6.80 -10.48 22.49
N LEU A 56 -6.16 -9.41 23.01
CA LEU A 56 -4.73 -9.36 23.31
C LEU A 56 -4.27 -10.33 24.42
N GLY A 57 -5.19 -10.90 25.18
CA GLY A 57 -4.91 -11.95 26.18
C GLY A 57 -5.09 -13.38 25.67
N GLN A 58 -5.46 -13.57 24.40
CA GLN A 58 -5.72 -14.89 23.85
C GLN A 58 -4.46 -15.50 23.20
N PRO A 59 -4.39 -16.83 23.06
CA PRO A 59 -3.30 -17.49 22.32
C PRO A 59 -3.17 -16.92 20.90
N ILE A 60 -1.93 -16.78 20.42
CA ILE A 60 -1.60 -16.14 19.13
C ILE A 60 -2.38 -16.75 17.96
N HIS A 61 -2.55 -18.07 17.93
CA HIS A 61 -3.30 -18.73 16.86
C HIS A 61 -4.79 -18.32 16.83
N ILE A 62 -5.39 -18.07 17.99
CA ILE A 62 -6.79 -17.59 18.07
C ILE A 62 -6.87 -16.14 17.61
N GLN A 63 -5.90 -15.31 18.01
CA GLN A 63 -5.82 -13.92 17.55
C GLN A 63 -5.67 -13.85 16.04
N PHE A 64 -4.78 -14.67 15.46
CA PHE A 64 -4.58 -14.74 14.01
C PHE A 64 -5.85 -15.17 13.27
N PHE A 65 -6.52 -16.21 13.74
CA PHE A 65 -7.76 -16.67 13.11
C PHE A 65 -8.86 -15.62 13.17
N LYS A 66 -9.04 -14.94 14.31
CA LYS A 66 -10.00 -13.83 14.46
C LYS A 66 -9.66 -12.70 13.48
N TRP A 67 -8.39 -12.32 13.39
CA TRP A 67 -7.93 -11.31 12.45
C TRP A 67 -8.20 -11.71 11.00
N LEU A 68 -7.96 -12.97 10.60
CA LEU A 68 -8.29 -13.47 9.26
C LEU A 68 -9.79 -13.33 8.97
N VAL A 69 -10.65 -13.75 9.90
CA VAL A 69 -12.09 -13.65 9.73
C VAL A 69 -12.54 -12.19 9.65
N GLN A 70 -12.00 -11.32 10.49
CA GLN A 70 -12.30 -9.89 10.43
C GLN A 70 -11.88 -9.30 9.09
N PHE A 71 -10.65 -9.54 8.65
CA PHE A 71 -10.09 -8.91 7.44
C PHE A 71 -10.70 -9.46 6.15
N PHE A 72 -10.82 -10.79 6.02
CA PHE A 72 -11.25 -11.42 4.76
C PHE A 72 -12.76 -11.69 4.68
N TRP A 73 -13.49 -11.66 5.78
CA TRP A 73 -14.92 -11.96 5.81
C TRP A 73 -15.77 -10.75 6.22
N ILE A 74 -15.40 -10.07 7.30
CA ILE A 74 -16.22 -8.95 7.82
C ILE A 74 -15.97 -7.66 7.03
N GLU A 75 -14.71 -7.28 6.82
CA GLU A 75 -14.39 -6.02 6.13
C GLU A 75 -14.90 -5.95 4.68
N PRO A 76 -14.86 -7.03 3.85
CA PRO A 76 -15.51 -7.00 2.54
C PRO A 76 -17.02 -6.81 2.59
N GLN A 77 -17.71 -7.30 3.64
CA GLN A 77 -19.13 -7.07 3.81
C GLN A 77 -19.45 -5.60 4.07
N VAL A 78 -18.58 -4.89 4.80
CA VAL A 78 -18.72 -3.43 4.98
C VAL A 78 -18.63 -2.69 3.65
N LEU A 79 -17.76 -3.12 2.76
CA LEU A 79 -17.65 -2.55 1.42
C LEU A 79 -18.91 -2.83 0.58
N ILE A 80 -19.46 -4.04 0.68
CA ILE A 80 -20.73 -4.41 0.03
C ILE A 80 -21.87 -3.58 0.59
N ASP A 81 -21.95 -3.41 1.90
CA ASP A 81 -22.98 -2.59 2.56
C ASP A 81 -22.91 -1.13 2.09
N TYR A 82 -21.70 -0.59 1.94
CA TYR A 82 -21.51 0.75 1.41
C TYR A 82 -21.95 0.90 -0.06
N LEU A 83 -21.65 -0.11 -0.90
CA LEU A 83 -21.97 -0.06 -2.33
C LEU A 83 -23.46 -0.35 -2.64
N PHE A 84 -24.08 -1.22 -1.84
CA PHE A 84 -25.43 -1.73 -2.11
C PHE A 84 -26.48 -1.32 -1.07
N ASN A 85 -26.12 -0.46 -0.09
CA ASN A 85 -26.98 -0.04 1.02
C ASN A 85 -27.58 -1.25 1.78
N THR A 86 -26.79 -2.27 2.05
CA THR A 86 -27.16 -3.44 2.84
C THR A 86 -26.65 -3.31 4.27
N THR A 87 -27.02 -4.21 5.17
CA THR A 87 -26.68 -4.16 6.61
C THR A 87 -26.01 -5.46 7.09
N PHE A 88 -25.29 -6.16 6.22
CA PHE A 88 -24.64 -7.46 6.55
C PHE A 88 -23.54 -7.35 7.61
N SER A 89 -22.91 -6.21 7.72
CA SER A 89 -21.81 -5.97 8.66
C SER A 89 -22.26 -5.32 9.96
N GLU A 90 -23.53 -4.96 10.08
CA GLU A 90 -24.08 -4.25 11.25
C GLU A 90 -23.89 -5.09 12.54
N GLY A 91 -23.35 -4.44 13.59
CA GLY A 91 -23.05 -5.10 14.87
C GLY A 91 -21.81 -5.99 14.91
N LYS A 92 -21.08 -6.16 13.77
CA LYS A 92 -19.84 -6.92 13.73
C LYS A 92 -18.65 -6.07 14.15
N GLN A 93 -17.70 -6.69 14.88
CA GLN A 93 -16.50 -5.99 15.33
C GLN A 93 -15.54 -5.75 14.16
N ARG A 94 -15.23 -4.48 13.89
CA ARG A 94 -14.30 -4.04 12.86
C ARG A 94 -12.88 -3.94 13.39
N ILE A 95 -11.90 -4.04 12.47
CA ILE A 95 -10.49 -3.79 12.78
C ILE A 95 -10.28 -2.27 12.88
N ILE A 96 -9.85 -1.78 14.04
CA ILE A 96 -9.61 -0.36 14.30
C ILE A 96 -8.11 -0.09 14.32
N SER A 97 -7.67 0.94 13.62
CA SER A 97 -6.30 1.44 13.66
C SER A 97 -5.98 2.03 15.04
N TRP A 98 -4.87 1.63 15.62
CA TRP A 98 -4.39 2.16 16.90
C TRP A 98 -4.02 3.64 16.83
N GLN A 99 -3.48 4.06 15.70
CA GLN A 99 -2.97 5.41 15.52
C GLN A 99 -4.08 6.42 15.22
N THR A 100 -4.99 6.08 14.31
CA THR A 100 -6.04 7.01 13.85
C THR A 100 -7.38 6.81 14.55
N ARG A 101 -7.55 5.71 15.29
CA ARG A 101 -8.81 5.30 15.92
C ARG A 101 -9.97 5.11 14.94
N SER A 102 -9.67 5.00 13.67
CA SER A 102 -10.63 4.76 12.58
C SER A 102 -10.59 3.32 12.11
N PRO A 103 -11.66 2.79 11.51
CA PRO A 103 -11.64 1.46 10.91
C PRO A 103 -10.55 1.36 9.84
N VAL A 104 -9.78 0.28 9.87
CA VAL A 104 -8.62 0.10 8.99
C VAL A 104 -9.02 0.06 7.51
N MET A 105 -10.13 -0.61 7.19
CA MET A 105 -10.60 -0.70 5.81
C MET A 105 -11.02 0.66 5.25
N ASP A 106 -11.59 1.55 6.05
CA ASP A 106 -11.94 2.90 5.61
C ASP A 106 -10.70 3.69 5.21
N ILE A 107 -9.60 3.54 5.97
CA ILE A 107 -8.32 4.15 5.65
C ILE A 107 -7.75 3.54 4.35
N VAL A 108 -7.83 2.22 4.19
CA VAL A 108 -7.36 1.52 2.99
C VAL A 108 -8.13 1.97 1.76
N VAL A 109 -9.47 1.98 1.82
CA VAL A 109 -10.34 2.39 0.71
C VAL A 109 -10.10 3.86 0.34
N GLN A 110 -9.88 4.73 1.32
CA GLN A 110 -9.57 6.14 1.09
C GLN A 110 -8.21 6.34 0.39
N ARG A 111 -7.21 5.53 0.74
CA ARG A 111 -5.84 5.64 0.20
C ARG A 111 -5.62 4.86 -1.10
N LEU A 112 -6.36 3.78 -1.30
CA LEU A 112 -6.19 2.86 -2.42
C LEU A 112 -6.32 3.54 -3.80
N PRO A 113 -7.35 4.37 -4.09
CA PRO A 113 -7.48 5.01 -5.40
C PRO A 113 -6.27 5.86 -5.75
N GLN A 114 -5.75 6.60 -4.78
CA GLN A 114 -4.59 7.47 -4.95
C GLN A 114 -3.31 6.66 -5.20
N THR A 115 -3.10 5.59 -4.44
CA THR A 115 -1.98 4.66 -4.66
C THR A 115 -2.05 4.02 -6.03
N LEU A 116 -3.22 3.53 -6.44
CA LEU A 116 -3.41 2.94 -7.77
C LEU A 116 -3.15 3.95 -8.89
N TRP A 117 -3.57 5.20 -8.71
CA TRP A 117 -3.36 6.26 -9.67
C TRP A 117 -1.86 6.58 -9.84
N VAL A 118 -1.16 6.86 -8.74
CA VAL A 118 0.27 7.20 -8.78
C VAL A 118 1.12 6.02 -9.27
N VAL A 119 0.97 4.87 -8.63
CA VAL A 119 1.76 3.67 -8.96
C VAL A 119 1.38 3.13 -10.35
N GLY A 120 0.09 3.12 -10.69
CA GLY A 120 -0.39 2.70 -12.00
C GLY A 120 0.19 3.55 -13.12
N MET A 121 0.18 4.87 -12.98
CA MET A 121 0.77 5.77 -13.97
C MET A 121 2.28 5.61 -14.08
N SER A 122 3.00 5.39 -12.97
CA SER A 122 4.43 5.13 -13.01
C SER A 122 4.75 3.85 -13.79
N TYR A 123 3.97 2.78 -13.62
CA TYR A 123 4.10 1.56 -14.42
C TYR A 123 3.81 1.79 -15.91
N VAL A 124 2.76 2.54 -16.24
CA VAL A 124 2.43 2.86 -17.64
C VAL A 124 3.58 3.62 -18.29
N VAL A 125 4.08 4.67 -17.65
CA VAL A 125 5.22 5.45 -18.15
C VAL A 125 6.48 4.57 -18.26
N GLY A 126 6.76 3.76 -17.24
CA GLY A 126 7.88 2.83 -17.23
C GLY A 126 7.84 1.85 -18.41
N ILE A 127 6.69 1.24 -18.68
CA ILE A 127 6.48 0.32 -19.80
C ILE A 127 6.65 1.05 -21.15
N LEU A 128 6.07 2.24 -21.30
CA LEU A 128 6.17 3.03 -22.51
C LEU A 128 7.62 3.43 -22.86
N ILE A 129 8.47 3.59 -21.85
CA ILE A 129 9.91 3.88 -22.04
C ILE A 129 10.70 2.58 -22.22
N ALA A 130 10.47 1.58 -21.38
CA ALA A 130 11.26 0.36 -21.35
C ALA A 130 11.07 -0.51 -22.60
N LEU A 131 9.83 -0.62 -23.12
CA LEU A 131 9.54 -1.45 -24.28
C LEU A 131 10.29 -0.97 -25.55
N PRO A 132 10.23 0.31 -25.98
CA PRO A 132 10.96 0.76 -27.15
C PRO A 132 12.47 0.60 -27.00
N ILE A 133 13.01 0.94 -25.81
CA ILE A 133 14.44 0.81 -25.54
C ILE A 133 14.86 -0.66 -25.62
N GLY A 134 14.12 -1.55 -24.93
CA GLY A 134 14.42 -2.98 -24.90
C GLY A 134 14.31 -3.63 -26.30
N LEU A 135 13.27 -3.29 -27.07
CA LEU A 135 13.10 -3.80 -28.43
C LEU A 135 14.23 -3.33 -29.37
N TYR A 136 14.63 -2.05 -29.27
CA TYR A 136 15.72 -1.54 -30.08
C TYR A 136 17.06 -2.14 -29.66
N SER A 137 17.34 -2.31 -28.38
CA SER A 137 18.53 -3.02 -27.89
C SER A 137 18.57 -4.47 -28.40
N ALA A 138 17.44 -5.17 -28.34
CA ALA A 138 17.35 -6.53 -28.89
C ALA A 138 17.58 -6.62 -30.39
N TYR A 139 17.10 -5.63 -31.17
CA TYR A 139 17.32 -5.54 -32.61
C TYR A 139 18.79 -5.20 -32.96
N LYS A 140 19.41 -4.34 -32.16
CA LYS A 140 20.81 -3.89 -32.33
C LYS A 140 21.72 -4.44 -31.22
N GLN A 141 21.70 -5.76 -31.01
CA GLN A 141 22.53 -6.42 -30.01
C GLN A 141 24.02 -6.05 -30.11
N TYR A 142 24.65 -5.90 -28.95
CA TYR A 142 26.07 -5.52 -28.81
C TYR A 142 26.44 -4.16 -29.42
N SER A 143 25.48 -3.36 -29.82
CA SER A 143 25.71 -1.98 -30.26
C SER A 143 26.08 -1.07 -29.10
N ILE A 144 26.59 0.12 -29.38
CA ILE A 144 26.85 1.16 -28.37
C ILE A 144 25.56 1.49 -27.61
N PHE A 145 24.42 1.55 -28.31
CA PHE A 145 23.12 1.81 -27.70
C PHE A 145 22.75 0.73 -26.67
N ASP A 146 22.88 -0.54 -27.03
CA ASP A 146 22.58 -1.68 -26.16
C ASP A 146 23.52 -1.70 -24.95
N ASN A 147 24.82 -1.50 -25.16
CA ASN A 147 25.78 -1.46 -24.04
C ASN A 147 25.54 -0.28 -23.10
N VAL A 148 25.23 0.91 -23.60
CA VAL A 148 24.90 2.08 -22.78
C VAL A 148 23.57 1.88 -22.07
N GLY A 149 22.55 1.37 -22.75
CA GLY A 149 21.26 1.06 -22.15
C GLY A 149 21.37 0.05 -21.00
N THR A 150 22.14 -1.01 -21.21
CA THR A 150 22.42 -2.01 -20.18
C THR A 150 23.19 -1.40 -19.00
N PHE A 151 24.22 -0.61 -19.26
CA PHE A 151 24.98 0.08 -18.21
C PHE A 151 24.09 1.01 -17.37
N VAL A 152 23.29 1.87 -18.02
CA VAL A 152 22.36 2.79 -17.34
C VAL A 152 21.33 2.01 -16.51
N SER A 153 20.82 0.90 -17.04
CA SER A 153 19.87 0.04 -16.31
C SER A 153 20.52 -0.60 -15.07
N MET A 154 21.76 -1.06 -15.19
CA MET A 154 22.51 -1.61 -14.05
C MET A 154 22.76 -0.55 -12.96
N VAL A 155 23.18 0.66 -13.35
CA VAL A 155 23.36 1.78 -12.43
C VAL A 155 22.04 2.13 -11.75
N GLY A 156 20.96 2.27 -12.53
CA GLY A 156 19.63 2.58 -11.99
C GLY A 156 19.10 1.52 -11.02
N TYR A 157 19.35 0.25 -11.31
CA TYR A 157 18.96 -0.86 -10.42
C TYR A 157 19.79 -0.91 -9.12
N SER A 158 21.06 -0.48 -9.19
CA SER A 158 21.97 -0.51 -8.04
C SER A 158 21.72 0.62 -7.03
N VAL A 159 21.10 1.72 -7.48
CA VAL A 159 20.79 2.86 -6.62
C VAL A 159 19.53 2.55 -5.77
N PRO A 160 19.60 2.65 -4.42
CA PRO A 160 18.42 2.46 -3.59
C PRO A 160 17.29 3.43 -3.95
N PRO A 161 16.03 2.98 -4.08
CA PRO A 161 14.91 3.84 -4.51
C PRO A 161 14.70 5.08 -3.65
N PHE A 162 14.89 4.97 -2.31
CA PHE A 162 14.77 6.12 -1.42
C PHE A 162 15.82 7.20 -1.70
N PHE A 163 17.03 6.80 -2.08
CA PHE A 163 18.11 7.74 -2.42
C PHE A 163 17.81 8.49 -3.72
N SER A 164 17.39 7.76 -4.77
CA SER A 164 16.98 8.38 -6.03
C SER A 164 15.78 9.30 -5.84
N GLY A 165 14.82 8.94 -5.00
CA GLY A 165 13.69 9.79 -4.66
C GLY A 165 14.12 11.11 -4.01
N VAL A 166 14.95 11.05 -2.96
CA VAL A 166 15.47 12.26 -2.30
C VAL A 166 16.28 13.12 -3.28
N PHE A 167 17.12 12.50 -4.11
CA PHE A 167 17.94 13.20 -5.10
C PHE A 167 17.08 13.96 -6.12
N VAL A 168 16.03 13.33 -6.64
CA VAL A 168 15.05 13.97 -7.55
C VAL A 168 14.33 15.13 -6.87
N ILE A 169 13.89 14.97 -5.62
CA ILE A 169 13.25 16.04 -4.84
C ILE A 169 14.18 17.24 -4.69
N VAL A 170 15.44 17.01 -4.28
CA VAL A 170 16.41 18.09 -4.08
C VAL A 170 16.65 18.86 -5.38
N ILE A 171 16.82 18.18 -6.52
CA ILE A 171 17.09 18.85 -7.79
C ILE A 171 15.84 19.54 -8.32
N PHE A 172 14.74 18.81 -8.53
CA PHE A 172 13.60 19.33 -9.29
C PHE A 172 12.63 20.15 -8.46
N SER A 173 12.56 19.93 -7.14
CA SER A 173 11.69 20.70 -6.26
C SER A 173 12.43 21.82 -5.56
N VAL A 174 13.54 21.52 -4.87
CA VAL A 174 14.22 22.51 -4.04
C VAL A 174 15.09 23.46 -4.86
N GLN A 175 15.91 22.95 -5.79
CA GLN A 175 16.84 23.79 -6.56
C GLN A 175 16.16 24.44 -7.78
N LEU A 176 15.40 23.67 -8.56
CA LEU A 176 14.79 24.16 -9.79
C LEU A 176 13.36 24.72 -9.58
N GLY A 177 12.67 24.35 -8.51
CA GLY A 177 11.30 24.79 -8.23
C GLY A 177 10.26 24.35 -9.27
N TRP A 178 10.56 23.29 -10.05
CA TRP A 178 9.69 22.86 -11.15
C TRP A 178 8.53 21.99 -10.67
N LEU A 179 8.76 21.17 -9.64
CA LEU A 179 7.82 20.18 -9.14
C LEU A 179 7.57 20.37 -7.64
N PRO A 180 6.37 20.04 -7.13
CA PRO A 180 6.09 20.10 -5.69
C PRO A 180 6.87 19.01 -4.94
N SER A 181 7.39 19.32 -3.75
CA SER A 181 8.15 18.38 -2.92
C SER A 181 7.28 17.38 -2.14
N ILE A 182 5.99 17.66 -2.02
CA ILE A 182 5.03 16.88 -1.24
C ILE A 182 3.81 16.63 -2.12
N TYR A 183 3.30 15.40 -2.07
CA TYR A 183 2.06 15.04 -2.73
C TYR A 183 0.87 15.50 -1.88
N ASP A 184 0.03 16.37 -2.42
CA ASP A 184 -1.20 16.84 -1.77
C ASP A 184 -2.30 15.79 -1.96
N THR A 185 -2.60 15.08 -0.86
CA THR A 185 -3.63 14.03 -0.82
C THR A 185 -5.05 14.57 -0.80
N THR A 186 -5.21 15.87 -0.56
CA THR A 186 -6.53 16.55 -0.48
C THR A 186 -6.90 17.22 -1.79
N HIS A 187 -5.96 17.27 -2.74
CA HIS A 187 -6.17 17.89 -4.05
C HIS A 187 -7.24 17.17 -4.86
N THR A 188 -8.20 17.92 -5.36
CA THR A 188 -9.27 17.42 -6.23
C THR A 188 -9.15 18.06 -7.62
N VAL A 189 -9.32 17.24 -8.66
CA VAL A 189 -9.27 17.70 -10.04
C VAL A 189 -10.65 18.16 -10.44
N VAL A 190 -10.80 19.49 -10.70
CA VAL A 190 -12.06 20.11 -11.08
C VAL A 190 -11.96 20.76 -12.48
N ASP A 191 -10.78 21.27 -12.84
CA ASP A 191 -10.52 21.98 -14.09
C ASP A 191 -9.15 21.57 -14.69
N TRP A 192 -8.81 22.19 -15.83
CA TRP A 192 -7.54 21.91 -16.54
C TRP A 192 -6.30 22.33 -15.75
N GLU A 193 -6.36 23.37 -14.95
CA GLU A 193 -5.22 23.83 -14.15
C GLU A 193 -4.97 22.89 -12.97
N THR A 194 -6.02 22.44 -12.28
CA THR A 194 -5.94 21.45 -11.22
C THR A 194 -5.49 20.08 -11.75
N PHE A 195 -5.87 19.70 -12.98
CA PHE A 195 -5.37 18.51 -13.66
C PHE A 195 -3.87 18.60 -13.97
N LYS A 196 -3.37 19.74 -14.47
CA LYS A 196 -1.93 19.94 -14.69
C LYS A 196 -1.14 19.84 -13.37
N PHE A 197 -1.68 20.42 -12.30
CA PHE A 197 -1.07 20.31 -10.98
C PHE A 197 -1.04 18.84 -10.50
N GLN A 198 -2.14 18.10 -10.71
CA GLN A 198 -2.20 16.67 -10.40
C GLN A 198 -1.10 15.89 -11.12
N ILE A 199 -0.88 16.13 -12.41
CA ILE A 199 0.21 15.49 -13.15
C ILE A 199 1.57 15.88 -12.59
N LYS A 200 1.80 17.17 -12.31
CA LYS A 200 3.09 17.61 -11.74
C LYS A 200 3.42 16.95 -10.41
N GLN A 201 2.43 16.81 -9.52
CA GLN A 201 2.67 16.17 -8.23
C GLN A 201 2.80 14.64 -8.32
N MET A 202 2.41 14.00 -9.42
CA MET A 202 2.57 12.56 -9.65
C MET A 202 3.96 12.18 -10.20
N VAL A 203 4.72 13.14 -10.71
CA VAL A 203 6.05 12.88 -11.31
C VAL A 203 7.09 12.53 -10.24
N MET A 204 6.92 13.00 -9.02
CA MET A 204 7.93 12.91 -7.96
C MET A 204 7.78 11.73 -6.99
N PRO A 205 6.58 11.26 -6.64
CA PRO A 205 6.40 10.11 -5.73
C PRO A 205 6.88 8.79 -6.30
#